data_7f9bd2fe418af3ae6045983d76e0e976
#
_entry.id   7f9bd2fe418af3ae6045983d76e0e976
#
_cell.length_a   1.000
_cell.length_b   1.000
_cell.length_c   1.000
_cell.angle_alpha   90.00
_cell.angle_beta   90.00
_cell.angle_gamma   90.00
#
_symmetry.space_group_name_H-M   'P 1'
#
loop_
_entity.id
_entity.type
_entity.pdbx_description
1 polymer ?
#
loop_
_entity_poly.entity_id
_entity_poly.type
_entity_poly.pdbx_seq_one_letter_code
_entity_poly.pdbx_strand_id
1 'polypeptide(L)'
;MSNIAIHHTVVVVRDLDASMRFYRDGLGLEVLVDREIEGDWPGLFDGPSGRLRIVFLGDARVPDVTAGVLELNAFLDRDVPTGDSSSHPTTGLFMLSYFVDVEATLDRLADLGLGGPPRRVSQATPNGDIAIAVVRDPDGVRILLTPGSITRTP
;
A
#
# COMPACT_ATOMS: atom_id res chain seq x y z
N MET A 1 17.73 -13.44 -17.23
CA MET A 1 18.42 -12.69 -16.15
C MET A 1 17.44 -12.43 -15.04
N SER A 2 17.83 -12.64 -13.78
CA SER A 2 16.98 -12.26 -12.64
C SER A 2 16.92 -10.73 -12.54
N ASN A 3 15.73 -10.17 -12.41
CA ASN A 3 15.55 -8.75 -12.15
C ASN A 3 15.65 -8.53 -10.64
N ILE A 4 16.61 -7.70 -10.19
CA ILE A 4 16.73 -7.32 -8.79
C ILE A 4 15.85 -6.09 -8.56
N ALA A 5 14.55 -6.30 -8.49
CA ALA A 5 13.57 -5.28 -8.14
C ALA A 5 12.70 -5.77 -6.99
N ILE A 6 12.17 -4.85 -6.19
CA ILE A 6 11.12 -5.21 -5.25
C ILE A 6 9.90 -5.61 -6.07
N HIS A 7 9.57 -6.90 -6.07
CA HIS A 7 8.41 -7.40 -6.81
C HIS A 7 7.11 -6.97 -6.13
N HIS A 8 6.98 -7.26 -4.84
CA HIS A 8 5.81 -6.88 -4.05
C HIS A 8 6.20 -6.47 -2.63
N THR A 9 5.34 -5.68 -2.04
CA THR A 9 5.35 -5.34 -0.61
C THR A 9 4.13 -5.97 0.03
N VAL A 10 4.32 -6.66 1.16
CA VAL A 10 3.23 -7.33 1.88
C VAL A 10 2.72 -6.44 3.00
N VAL A 11 1.42 -6.28 3.07
CA VAL A 11 0.70 -5.66 4.18
C VAL A 11 -0.26 -6.69 4.77
N VAL A 12 -0.04 -7.05 6.04
CA VAL A 12 -0.98 -7.90 6.77
C VAL A 12 -2.14 -7.02 7.24
N VAL A 13 -3.38 -7.43 6.93
CA VAL A 13 -4.57 -6.63 7.17
C VAL A 13 -5.52 -7.36 8.12
N ARG A 14 -6.23 -6.59 8.96
CA ARG A 14 -7.24 -7.12 9.87
C ARG A 14 -8.60 -7.30 9.20
N ASP A 15 -8.94 -6.36 8.34
CA ASP A 15 -10.19 -6.33 7.56
C ASP A 15 -9.84 -6.16 6.09
N LEU A 16 -9.89 -7.27 5.34
CA LEU A 16 -9.52 -7.27 3.93
C LEU A 16 -10.48 -6.41 3.09
N ASP A 17 -11.77 -6.40 3.41
CA ASP A 17 -12.76 -5.62 2.66
C ASP A 17 -12.53 -4.12 2.85
N ALA A 18 -12.22 -3.68 4.08
CA ALA A 18 -11.85 -2.30 4.36
C ALA A 18 -10.57 -1.90 3.62
N SER A 19 -9.55 -2.76 3.61
CA SER A 19 -8.29 -2.51 2.90
C SER A 19 -8.49 -2.51 1.39
N MET A 20 -9.32 -3.40 0.85
CA MET A 20 -9.68 -3.40 -0.58
C MET A 20 -10.39 -2.11 -0.98
N ARG A 21 -11.30 -1.59 -0.16
CA ARG A 21 -11.94 -0.29 -0.43
C ARG A 21 -10.91 0.83 -0.47
N PHE A 22 -9.92 0.81 0.42
CA PHE A 22 -8.87 1.84 0.44
C PHE A 22 -7.96 1.74 -0.80
N TYR A 23 -7.36 0.59 -1.04
CA TYR A 23 -6.33 0.45 -2.07
C TYR A 23 -6.91 0.34 -3.49
N ARG A 24 -8.00 -0.41 -3.68
CA ARG A 24 -8.66 -0.54 -4.97
C ARG A 24 -9.53 0.67 -5.29
N ASP A 25 -10.50 0.97 -4.44
CA ASP A 25 -11.52 1.99 -4.76
C ASP A 25 -10.98 3.41 -4.47
N GLY A 26 -10.19 3.59 -3.43
CA GLY A 26 -9.60 4.87 -3.02
C GLY A 26 -8.36 5.24 -3.84
N LEU A 27 -7.34 4.40 -3.90
CA LEU A 27 -6.10 4.68 -4.64
C LEU A 27 -6.20 4.36 -6.12
N GLY A 28 -7.12 3.49 -6.54
CA GLY A 28 -7.33 3.11 -7.94
C GLY A 28 -6.43 1.96 -8.41
N LEU A 29 -5.93 1.13 -7.48
CA LEU A 29 -5.24 -0.11 -7.85
C LEU A 29 -6.25 -1.16 -8.35
N GLU A 30 -5.78 -2.07 -9.17
CA GLU A 30 -6.59 -3.17 -9.69
C GLU A 30 -6.16 -4.51 -9.09
N VAL A 31 -7.13 -5.42 -8.96
CA VAL A 31 -6.86 -6.78 -8.48
C VAL A 31 -6.20 -7.58 -9.57
N LEU A 32 -4.98 -8.04 -9.32
CA LEU A 32 -4.22 -8.92 -10.22
C LEU A 32 -4.44 -10.39 -9.86
N VAL A 33 -4.50 -10.70 -8.56
CA VAL A 33 -4.73 -12.05 -8.02
C VAL A 33 -5.53 -11.93 -6.74
N ASP A 34 -6.49 -12.82 -6.54
CA ASP A 34 -7.23 -12.97 -5.29
C ASP A 34 -7.46 -14.46 -5.07
N ARG A 35 -6.86 -15.03 -4.03
CA ARG A 35 -7.00 -16.46 -3.73
C ARG A 35 -6.66 -16.81 -2.29
N GLU A 36 -7.21 -17.93 -1.83
CA GLU A 36 -6.79 -18.57 -0.60
C GLU A 36 -5.63 -19.52 -0.88
N ILE A 37 -4.67 -19.54 0.04
CA ILE A 37 -3.50 -20.42 -0.01
C ILE A 37 -3.25 -21.06 1.34
N GLU A 38 -2.68 -22.24 1.33
CA GLU A 38 -2.21 -22.95 2.52
C GLU A 38 -0.71 -23.19 2.43
N GLY A 39 -0.03 -23.06 3.57
CA GLY A 39 1.41 -23.26 3.66
C GLY A 39 1.93 -23.24 5.09
N ASP A 40 3.22 -23.54 5.24
CA ASP A 40 3.91 -23.44 6.53
C ASP A 40 4.36 -21.98 6.79
N TRP A 41 3.37 -21.07 6.86
CA TRP A 41 3.62 -19.67 7.19
C TRP A 41 4.13 -19.48 8.62
N PRO A 42 3.69 -20.29 9.62
CA PRO A 42 4.34 -20.29 10.93
C PRO A 42 5.84 -20.58 10.87
N GLY A 43 6.27 -21.56 10.09
CA GLY A 43 7.69 -21.90 9.94
C GLY A 43 8.47 -20.89 9.11
N LEU A 44 7.84 -20.23 8.16
CA LEU A 44 8.53 -19.31 7.25
C LEU A 44 8.74 -17.90 7.86
N PHE A 45 7.74 -17.36 8.54
CA PHE A 45 7.77 -15.98 9.06
C PHE A 45 6.96 -15.76 10.35
N ASP A 46 6.82 -16.81 11.19
CA ASP A 46 6.09 -16.78 12.45
C ASP A 46 4.60 -16.41 12.28
N GLY A 47 3.99 -16.76 11.13
CA GLY A 47 2.59 -16.52 10.87
C GLY A 47 1.69 -17.22 11.90
N PRO A 48 0.55 -16.63 12.30
CA PRO A 48 -0.32 -17.21 13.33
C PRO A 48 -1.08 -18.45 12.85
N SER A 49 -1.13 -18.72 11.54
CA SER A 49 -1.85 -19.84 10.93
C SER A 49 -1.27 -20.24 9.59
N GLY A 50 -1.61 -21.45 9.11
CA GLY A 50 -1.25 -21.95 7.80
C GLY A 50 -2.16 -21.48 6.66
N ARG A 51 -3.24 -20.72 6.93
CA ARG A 51 -4.24 -20.32 5.94
C ARG A 51 -4.27 -18.81 5.73
N LEU A 52 -4.04 -18.41 4.49
CA LEU A 52 -4.07 -17.00 4.07
C LEU A 52 -5.04 -16.80 2.90
N ARG A 53 -5.71 -15.65 2.88
CA ARG A 53 -6.19 -15.05 1.64
C ARG A 53 -5.19 -13.99 1.23
N ILE A 54 -4.69 -14.09 0.00
CA ILE A 54 -3.77 -13.15 -0.61
C ILE A 54 -4.47 -12.41 -1.73
N VAL A 55 -4.27 -11.09 -1.77
CA VAL A 55 -4.75 -10.25 -2.86
C VAL A 55 -3.57 -9.42 -3.37
N PHE A 56 -3.21 -9.64 -4.64
CA PHE A 56 -2.22 -8.80 -5.31
C PHE A 56 -2.93 -7.66 -6.03
N LEU A 57 -2.48 -6.45 -5.74
CA LEU A 57 -2.96 -5.21 -6.32
C LEU A 57 -1.82 -4.52 -7.09
N GLY A 58 -2.14 -3.93 -8.22
CA GLY A 58 -1.17 -3.23 -9.04
C GLY A 58 -1.81 -2.25 -10.02
N ASP A 59 -0.98 -1.65 -10.87
CA ASP A 59 -1.44 -0.80 -11.96
C ASP A 59 -1.69 -1.66 -13.20
N ALA A 60 -2.96 -1.86 -13.59
CA ALA A 60 -3.34 -2.68 -14.74
C ALA A 60 -2.86 -2.10 -16.09
N ARG A 61 -2.40 -0.85 -16.11
CA ARG A 61 -1.76 -0.26 -17.31
C ARG A 61 -0.36 -0.84 -17.56
N VAL A 62 0.20 -1.57 -16.58
CA VAL A 62 1.49 -2.25 -16.70
C VAL A 62 1.25 -3.70 -17.10
N PRO A 63 1.50 -4.09 -18.37
CA PRO A 63 1.11 -5.42 -18.87
C PRO A 63 1.86 -6.59 -18.20
N ASP A 64 3.13 -6.37 -17.86
CA ASP A 64 3.97 -7.38 -17.18
C ASP A 64 4.32 -6.87 -15.79
N VAL A 65 3.54 -7.25 -14.79
CA VAL A 65 3.73 -6.79 -13.40
C VAL A 65 4.88 -7.56 -12.77
N THR A 66 6.09 -7.09 -13.00
CA THR A 66 7.32 -7.67 -12.43
C THR A 66 7.83 -6.90 -11.21
N ALA A 67 7.20 -5.77 -10.87
CA ALA A 67 7.54 -4.92 -9.73
C ALA A 67 6.38 -3.98 -9.36
N GLY A 68 6.44 -3.40 -8.18
CA GLY A 68 5.45 -2.40 -7.73
C GLY A 68 4.09 -2.97 -7.33
N VAL A 69 4.02 -4.24 -7.00
CA VAL A 69 2.81 -4.92 -6.54
C VAL A 69 2.63 -4.70 -5.05
N LEU A 70 1.41 -4.45 -4.62
CA LEU A 70 1.00 -4.52 -3.23
C LEU A 70 0.32 -5.87 -2.99
N GLU A 71 0.76 -6.63 -2.00
CA GLU A 71 0.11 -7.85 -1.54
C GLU A 71 -0.58 -7.60 -0.21
N LEU A 72 -1.89 -7.82 -0.16
CA LEU A 72 -2.67 -7.82 1.08
C LEU A 72 -2.81 -9.26 1.56
N ASN A 73 -2.43 -9.52 2.82
CA ASN A 73 -2.52 -10.82 3.46
C ASN A 73 -3.50 -10.78 4.63
N ALA A 74 -4.55 -11.58 4.55
CA ALA A 74 -5.47 -11.81 5.65
C ALA A 74 -5.38 -13.26 6.14
N PHE A 75 -5.10 -13.47 7.42
CA PHE A 75 -5.19 -14.79 8.03
C PHE A 75 -6.67 -15.16 8.21
N LEU A 76 -7.06 -16.36 7.78
CA LEU A 76 -8.48 -16.72 7.66
C LEU A 76 -9.09 -17.22 8.99
N ASP A 77 -8.27 -17.72 9.88
CA ASP A 77 -8.70 -18.41 11.12
C ASP A 77 -8.03 -17.85 12.37
N ARG A 78 -7.29 -16.76 12.26
CA ARG A 78 -6.62 -16.10 13.38
C ARG A 78 -6.58 -14.60 13.18
N ASP A 79 -6.87 -13.88 14.26
CA ASP A 79 -6.65 -12.44 14.31
C ASP A 79 -5.16 -12.13 14.44
N VAL A 80 -4.75 -11.01 13.85
CA VAL A 80 -3.40 -10.47 14.02
C VAL A 80 -3.43 -9.27 14.97
N PRO A 81 -2.40 -9.09 15.80
CA PRO A 81 -2.29 -7.89 16.64
C PRO A 81 -2.23 -6.63 15.77
N THR A 82 -2.81 -5.55 16.28
CA THR A 82 -2.66 -4.23 15.64
C THR A 82 -1.19 -3.81 15.71
N GLY A 83 -0.65 -3.40 14.57
CA GLY A 83 0.71 -2.85 14.50
C GLY A 83 0.82 -1.51 15.23
N ASP A 84 2.05 -1.10 15.52
CA ASP A 84 2.32 0.23 16.08
C ASP A 84 2.12 1.29 14.99
N SER A 85 1.06 2.07 15.13
CA SER A 85 0.75 3.22 14.27
C SER A 85 1.32 4.53 14.83
N SER A 86 2.44 4.49 15.56
CA SER A 86 3.05 5.66 16.21
C SER A 86 3.10 6.87 15.27
N SER A 87 2.96 8.05 15.82
CA SER A 87 2.99 9.30 15.03
C SER A 87 4.40 9.67 14.54
N HIS A 88 5.43 9.01 15.06
CA HIS A 88 6.83 9.30 14.77
C HIS A 88 7.47 8.23 13.90
N PRO A 89 8.44 8.61 13.03
CA PRO A 89 9.25 7.64 12.30
C PRO A 89 10.05 6.77 13.25
N THR A 90 10.11 5.48 12.92
CA THR A 90 10.99 4.49 13.53
C THR A 90 11.89 3.87 12.48
N THR A 91 12.96 3.19 12.89
CA THR A 91 13.79 2.43 11.95
C THR A 91 12.97 1.30 11.31
N GLY A 92 13.21 1.02 10.03
CA GLY A 92 12.52 -0.02 9.26
C GLY A 92 11.59 0.54 8.19
N LEU A 93 10.64 -0.27 7.73
CA LEU A 93 9.64 0.14 6.76
C LEU A 93 8.69 1.15 7.40
N PHE A 94 8.62 2.35 6.82
CA PHE A 94 7.91 3.47 7.42
C PHE A 94 6.62 3.85 6.69
N MET A 95 6.63 3.83 5.37
CA MET A 95 5.47 4.17 4.55
C MET A 95 5.57 3.57 3.15
N LEU A 96 4.42 3.50 2.47
CA LEU A 96 4.33 3.23 1.04
C LEU A 96 4.14 4.56 0.30
N SER A 97 4.68 4.65 -0.91
CA SER A 97 4.56 5.87 -1.73
C SER A 97 3.97 5.54 -3.09
N TYR A 98 3.02 6.37 -3.52
CA TYR A 98 2.36 6.23 -4.82
C TYR A 98 2.46 7.52 -5.63
N PHE A 99 2.77 7.39 -6.93
CA PHE A 99 2.65 8.48 -7.88
C PHE A 99 1.20 8.56 -8.37
N VAL A 100 0.52 9.64 -8.03
CA VAL A 100 -0.91 9.83 -8.29
C VAL A 100 -1.22 11.30 -8.60
N ASP A 101 -2.40 11.55 -9.14
CA ASP A 101 -3.02 12.87 -9.00
C ASP A 101 -3.47 13.03 -7.55
N VAL A 102 -2.74 13.85 -6.79
CA VAL A 102 -2.90 13.97 -5.33
C VAL A 102 -4.29 14.47 -4.97
N GLU A 103 -4.77 15.54 -5.60
CA GLU A 103 -6.06 16.14 -5.26
C GLU A 103 -7.22 15.20 -5.63
N ALA A 104 -7.21 14.66 -6.85
CA ALA A 104 -8.26 13.72 -7.28
C ALA A 104 -8.29 12.46 -6.41
N THR A 105 -7.14 12.00 -5.91
CA THR A 105 -7.07 10.86 -5.00
C THR A 105 -7.60 11.20 -3.61
N LEU A 106 -7.25 12.38 -3.08
CA LEU A 106 -7.75 12.83 -1.79
C LEU A 106 -9.27 13.04 -1.81
N ASP A 107 -9.81 13.63 -2.87
CA ASP A 107 -11.26 13.81 -3.04
C ASP A 107 -11.97 12.45 -3.07
N ARG A 108 -11.45 11.50 -3.83
CA ARG A 108 -12.01 10.14 -3.89
C ARG A 108 -11.97 9.40 -2.55
N LEU A 109 -10.85 9.51 -1.81
CA LEU A 109 -10.76 8.96 -0.46
C LEU A 109 -11.75 9.61 0.50
N ALA A 110 -11.91 10.93 0.44
CA ALA A 110 -12.86 11.67 1.27
C ALA A 110 -14.31 11.25 0.97
N ASP A 111 -14.68 11.13 -0.30
CA ASP A 111 -16.03 10.68 -0.73
C ASP A 111 -16.34 9.26 -0.23
N LEU A 112 -15.33 8.41 -0.10
CA LEU A 112 -15.44 7.06 0.46
C LEU A 112 -15.37 7.02 1.99
N GLY A 113 -15.08 8.14 2.66
CA GLY A 113 -14.85 8.20 4.10
C GLY A 113 -13.56 7.50 4.55
N LEU A 114 -12.53 7.50 3.71
CA LEU A 114 -11.27 6.77 3.89
C LEU A 114 -10.08 7.75 4.03
N GLY A 115 -8.94 7.23 4.49
CA GLY A 115 -7.67 7.96 4.57
C GLY A 115 -7.52 8.88 5.78
N GLY A 116 -8.60 9.17 6.49
CA GLY A 116 -8.61 10.15 7.59
C GLY A 116 -8.23 11.57 7.14
N PRO A 117 -7.94 12.48 8.07
CA PRO A 117 -7.52 13.83 7.72
C PRO A 117 -6.11 13.80 7.11
N PRO A 118 -5.94 14.22 5.84
CA PRO A 118 -4.64 14.22 5.19
C PRO A 118 -3.70 15.27 5.79
N ARG A 119 -2.43 14.92 5.92
CA ARG A 119 -1.37 15.91 6.14
C ARG A 119 -0.83 16.34 4.78
N ARG A 120 -0.81 17.64 4.51
CA ARG A 120 -0.39 18.21 3.23
C ARG A 120 0.80 19.15 3.43
N VAL A 121 1.75 19.11 2.50
CA VAL A 121 2.84 20.07 2.42
C VAL A 121 3.12 20.44 0.97
N SER A 122 3.67 21.62 0.76
CA SER A 122 4.28 22.02 -0.51
C SER A 122 5.77 21.69 -0.42
N GLN A 123 6.25 20.87 -1.36
CA GLN A 123 7.65 20.48 -1.48
C GLN A 123 8.30 21.23 -2.64
N ALA A 124 9.30 22.04 -2.33
CA ALA A 124 10.10 22.72 -3.35
C ALA A 124 10.92 21.69 -4.15
N THR A 125 10.88 21.82 -5.47
CA THR A 125 11.70 21.03 -6.38
C THR A 125 12.38 21.93 -7.42
N PRO A 126 13.41 21.46 -8.14
CA PRO A 126 14.04 22.26 -9.19
C PRO A 126 13.07 22.71 -10.30
N ASN A 127 11.97 22.00 -10.49
CA ASN A 127 10.94 22.27 -11.51
C ASN A 127 9.71 23.02 -10.95
N GLY A 128 9.79 23.57 -9.75
CA GLY A 128 8.69 24.23 -9.05
C GLY A 128 8.17 23.43 -7.87
N ASP A 129 7.24 24.01 -7.14
CA ASP A 129 6.66 23.39 -5.96
C ASP A 129 5.65 22.31 -6.35
N ILE A 130 5.68 21.19 -5.63
CA ILE A 130 4.70 20.12 -5.76
C ILE A 130 3.92 19.95 -4.45
N ALA A 131 2.63 19.68 -4.56
CA ALA A 131 1.81 19.30 -3.42
C ALA A 131 1.99 17.81 -3.15
N ILE A 132 2.31 17.45 -1.92
CA ILE A 132 2.36 16.07 -1.44
C ILE A 132 1.45 15.90 -0.22
N ALA A 133 0.94 14.69 -0.02
CA ALA A 133 0.07 14.40 1.10
C ALA A 133 0.39 13.03 1.71
N VAL A 134 0.12 12.89 3.02
CA VAL A 134 0.14 11.61 3.71
C VAL A 134 -1.25 11.32 4.25
N VAL A 135 -1.75 10.14 3.94
CA VAL A 135 -2.99 9.56 4.48
C VAL A 135 -2.67 8.26 5.22
N ARG A 136 -3.68 7.64 5.83
CA ARG A 136 -3.58 6.35 6.50
C ARG A 136 -4.53 5.35 5.87
N ASP A 137 -4.03 4.11 5.70
CA ASP A 137 -4.91 3.00 5.39
C ASP A 137 -5.74 2.56 6.63
N PRO A 138 -6.67 1.61 6.52
CA PRO A 138 -7.49 1.15 7.64
C PRO A 138 -6.71 0.56 8.82
N ASP A 139 -5.51 0.04 8.60
CA ASP A 139 -4.63 -0.51 9.62
C ASP A 139 -3.57 0.47 10.13
N GLY A 140 -3.61 1.72 9.65
CA GLY A 140 -2.73 2.81 10.09
C GLY A 140 -1.43 2.92 9.30
N VAL A 141 -1.22 2.15 8.24
CA VAL A 141 -0.07 2.27 7.35
C VAL A 141 -0.04 3.66 6.72
N ARG A 142 1.11 4.31 6.73
CA ARG A 142 1.29 5.62 6.10
C ARG A 142 1.41 5.46 4.60
N ILE A 143 0.62 6.28 3.89
CA ILE A 143 0.61 6.31 2.43
C ILE A 143 0.98 7.73 1.98
N LEU A 144 2.13 7.86 1.34
CA LEU A 144 2.56 9.12 0.72
C LEU A 144 1.97 9.19 -0.70
N LEU A 145 1.25 10.25 -0.96
CA LEU A 145 0.73 10.60 -2.28
C LEU A 145 1.59 11.73 -2.85
N THR A 146 2.16 11.52 -4.03
CA THR A 146 3.04 12.49 -4.68
C THR A 146 2.78 12.52 -6.19
N PRO A 147 2.79 13.70 -6.83
CA PRO A 147 2.65 13.78 -8.29
C PRO A 147 3.95 13.41 -8.99
N GLY A 148 3.85 12.93 -10.23
CA GLY A 148 4.99 12.74 -11.11
C GLY A 148 5.65 11.37 -10.98
N SER A 149 6.90 11.32 -11.43
CA SER A 149 7.75 10.14 -11.47
C SER A 149 9.19 10.51 -11.05
N ILE A 150 9.94 9.52 -10.60
CA ILE A 150 11.37 9.72 -10.32
C ILE A 150 12.13 9.80 -11.65
N THR A 151 12.80 10.92 -11.88
CA THR A 151 13.74 11.06 -13.00
C THR A 151 15.13 10.63 -12.52
N ARG A 152 15.80 9.78 -13.29
CA ARG A 152 17.20 9.43 -12.97
C ARG A 152 18.06 10.68 -13.06
N THR A 153 18.88 10.90 -12.06
CA THR A 153 19.97 11.88 -12.15
C THR A 153 21.00 11.38 -13.17
N PRO A 154 21.49 12.22 -14.08
CA PRO A 154 22.49 11.82 -15.05
C PRO A 154 23.81 11.40 -14.39
#